data_b11230af557a64a0334aa63a8837e21c
#
_entry.id   b11230af557a64a0334aa63a8837e21c
#
_cell.length_a   1.000
_cell.length_b   1.000
_cell.length_c   1.000
_cell.angle_alpha   90.00
_cell.angle_beta   90.00
_cell.angle_gamma   90.00
#
_symmetry.space_group_name_H-M   'P 1'
#
loop_
_entity.id
_entity.type
_entity.pdbx_description
1 polymer ?
#
loop_
_entity_poly.entity_id
_entity_poly.type
_entity_poly.pdbx_seq_one_letter_code
_entity_poly.pdbx_strand_id
1 'polypeptide(L)'
;MATEHTITEADVLAALARVEDPEIGKPITELDMVESVRITGADVAVGIYLTIAGCPMRDTIEGNARAVLEELDGVGEVSVALHTMSDEQRRALALKLRGEQTGPVIPFADPDTRTRIYAVASGKGGVGKSSMTVNLATALAAQGLTVGIVDADIYGHSVPGLMGSDDKGPTVVDEMIMPPIAHGVRHISVGQFVEGNAPIVWRGPMLTRAIQQFLADVYWGDLDVLFMDLPPGTGDVAITVAQLVPNAELLIVTTPQAAAAEVAERAGTIAQQTDQKIAGVIENMSGMTMPDGTVMNIFGEGGGEQVAERLTQLTDSDVALLGSIPLDPTLREHGDTGTPVVISEPDSPAAKAIRAVADQLKVRRESLAGKSLNPRVK
;
A
#
# COMPACT_ATOMS: atom_id res chain seq x y z
N MET A 1 -13.66 -49.33 -19.30
CA MET A 1 -13.86 -48.27 -20.31
C MET A 1 -13.68 -46.98 -19.57
N ALA A 2 -12.53 -46.36 -19.71
CA ALA A 2 -12.34 -45.00 -19.22
C ALA A 2 -13.22 -44.11 -20.11
N THR A 3 -14.14 -43.35 -19.54
CA THR A 3 -14.86 -42.29 -20.23
C THR A 3 -13.80 -41.28 -20.65
N GLU A 4 -13.50 -41.18 -21.97
CA GLU A 4 -12.71 -40.07 -22.50
C GLU A 4 -13.42 -38.79 -22.08
N HIS A 5 -12.83 -38.07 -21.15
CA HIS A 5 -13.32 -36.75 -20.75
C HIS A 5 -13.00 -35.81 -21.91
N THR A 6 -14.01 -35.45 -22.68
CA THR A 6 -13.85 -34.48 -23.76
C THR A 6 -13.80 -33.09 -23.12
N ILE A 7 -12.67 -32.41 -23.22
CA ILE A 7 -12.47 -31.03 -22.71
C ILE A 7 -13.50 -30.12 -23.38
N THR A 8 -14.18 -29.32 -22.61
CA THR A 8 -15.15 -28.31 -23.07
C THR A 8 -14.64 -26.89 -22.87
N GLU A 9 -15.22 -25.94 -23.59
CA GLU A 9 -14.94 -24.52 -23.37
C GLU A 9 -15.23 -24.09 -21.93
N ALA A 10 -16.25 -24.65 -21.30
CA ALA A 10 -16.58 -24.40 -19.90
C ALA A 10 -15.46 -24.84 -18.93
N ASP A 11 -14.83 -26.02 -19.22
CA ASP A 11 -13.71 -26.50 -18.40
C ASP A 11 -12.50 -25.57 -18.52
N VAL A 12 -12.20 -25.09 -19.74
CA VAL A 12 -11.14 -24.17 -20.01
C VAL A 12 -11.38 -22.81 -19.30
N LEU A 13 -12.59 -22.25 -19.38
CA LEU A 13 -12.95 -21.01 -18.71
C LEU A 13 -12.93 -21.16 -17.18
N ALA A 14 -13.36 -22.31 -16.66
CA ALA A 14 -13.29 -22.60 -15.22
C ALA A 14 -11.84 -22.70 -14.73
N ALA A 15 -10.93 -23.26 -15.52
CA ALA A 15 -9.50 -23.26 -15.21
C ALA A 15 -8.92 -21.85 -15.24
N LEU A 16 -9.21 -21.05 -16.28
CA LEU A 16 -8.76 -19.66 -16.42
C LEU A 16 -9.33 -18.73 -15.34
N ALA A 17 -10.46 -19.04 -14.74
CA ALA A 17 -11.01 -18.29 -13.60
C ALA A 17 -10.13 -18.37 -12.34
N ARG A 18 -9.16 -19.27 -12.28
CA ARG A 18 -8.15 -19.34 -11.21
C ARG A 18 -6.93 -18.44 -11.47
N VAL A 19 -6.83 -17.87 -12.68
CA VAL A 19 -5.74 -16.98 -13.06
C VAL A 19 -6.17 -15.54 -12.76
N GLU A 20 -5.49 -14.90 -11.84
CA GLU A 20 -5.72 -13.50 -11.50
C GLU A 20 -4.71 -12.61 -12.24
N ASP A 21 -5.19 -11.46 -12.71
CA ASP A 21 -4.28 -10.39 -13.17
C ASP A 21 -3.53 -9.84 -11.94
N PRO A 22 -2.18 -9.87 -11.90
CA PRO A 22 -1.42 -9.49 -10.72
C PRO A 22 -1.53 -8.00 -10.34
N GLU A 23 -1.81 -7.11 -11.30
CA GLU A 23 -1.97 -5.67 -11.06
C GLU A 23 -3.37 -5.36 -10.52
N ILE A 24 -4.39 -6.04 -11.05
CA ILE A 24 -5.79 -5.80 -10.71
C ILE A 24 -6.22 -6.63 -9.49
N GLY A 25 -5.71 -7.88 -9.38
CA GLY A 25 -6.07 -8.81 -8.30
C GLY A 25 -7.46 -9.41 -8.48
N LYS A 26 -7.89 -9.62 -9.74
CA LYS A 26 -9.16 -10.27 -10.09
C LYS A 26 -8.92 -11.33 -11.18
N PRO A 27 -9.79 -12.35 -11.27
CA PRO A 27 -9.74 -13.35 -12.32
C PRO A 27 -9.78 -12.74 -13.72
N ILE A 28 -8.90 -13.18 -14.63
CA ILE A 28 -8.86 -12.69 -16.02
C ILE A 28 -10.18 -12.92 -16.77
N THR A 29 -10.95 -13.91 -16.37
CA THR A 29 -12.29 -14.18 -16.91
C THR A 29 -13.31 -13.12 -16.49
N GLU A 30 -13.21 -12.61 -15.26
CA GLU A 30 -14.04 -11.51 -14.77
C GLU A 30 -13.64 -10.17 -15.39
N LEU A 31 -12.40 -10.02 -15.83
CA LEU A 31 -11.89 -8.80 -16.45
C LEU A 31 -12.13 -8.71 -17.97
N ASP A 32 -12.87 -9.67 -18.54
CA ASP A 32 -13.08 -9.81 -19.97
C ASP A 32 -11.75 -9.88 -20.77
N MET A 33 -10.71 -10.45 -20.15
CA MET A 33 -9.39 -10.60 -20.76
C MET A 33 -9.28 -11.86 -21.63
N VAL A 34 -10.17 -12.82 -21.53
CA VAL A 34 -10.18 -14.01 -22.40
C VAL A 34 -10.78 -13.64 -23.76
N GLU A 35 -9.92 -13.60 -24.80
CA GLU A 35 -10.33 -13.27 -26.18
C GLU A 35 -11.03 -14.42 -26.86
N SER A 36 -10.41 -15.61 -26.78
CA SER A 36 -10.88 -16.78 -27.52
C SER A 36 -10.42 -18.07 -26.86
N VAL A 37 -11.24 -19.10 -27.00
CA VAL A 37 -10.92 -20.49 -26.64
C VAL A 37 -11.13 -21.36 -27.87
N ARG A 38 -10.11 -22.12 -28.26
CA ARG A 38 -10.20 -23.09 -29.37
C ARG A 38 -9.73 -24.45 -28.89
N ILE A 39 -10.54 -25.45 -29.09
CA ILE A 39 -10.25 -26.84 -28.72
C ILE A 39 -10.23 -27.68 -30.00
N THR A 40 -9.10 -28.38 -30.22
CA THR A 40 -8.92 -29.25 -31.40
C THR A 40 -8.47 -30.62 -30.92
N GLY A 41 -9.42 -31.54 -30.74
CA GLY A 41 -9.15 -32.82 -30.09
C GLY A 41 -8.82 -32.62 -28.63
N ALA A 42 -7.60 -32.94 -28.23
CA ALA A 42 -7.07 -32.71 -26.88
C ALA A 42 -6.31 -31.37 -26.74
N ASP A 43 -6.01 -30.71 -27.85
CA ASP A 43 -5.19 -29.47 -27.82
C ASP A 43 -6.06 -28.26 -27.55
N VAL A 44 -5.55 -27.37 -26.69
CA VAL A 44 -6.23 -26.17 -26.23
C VAL A 44 -5.40 -24.93 -26.60
N ALA A 45 -6.00 -24.02 -27.37
CA ALA A 45 -5.43 -22.73 -27.70
C ALA A 45 -6.30 -21.60 -27.15
N VAL A 46 -5.70 -20.68 -26.37
CA VAL A 46 -6.39 -19.54 -25.80
C VAL A 46 -5.73 -18.22 -26.19
N GLY A 47 -6.59 -17.23 -26.50
CA GLY A 47 -6.17 -15.83 -26.65
C GLY A 47 -6.48 -15.07 -25.36
N ILE A 48 -5.51 -14.26 -24.88
CA ILE A 48 -5.69 -13.42 -23.70
C ILE A 48 -5.30 -11.98 -24.05
N TYR A 49 -6.16 -11.03 -23.70
CA TYR A 49 -5.89 -9.61 -23.80
C TYR A 49 -5.05 -9.10 -22.62
N LEU A 50 -4.01 -8.35 -22.89
CA LEU A 50 -3.28 -7.53 -21.93
C LEU A 50 -3.79 -6.09 -22.01
N THR A 51 -3.79 -5.38 -20.90
CA THR A 51 -4.22 -3.97 -20.82
C THR A 51 -3.39 -3.06 -21.70
N ILE A 52 -2.06 -3.25 -21.74
CA ILE A 52 -1.11 -2.49 -22.55
C ILE A 52 -0.09 -3.41 -23.24
N ALA A 53 0.49 -2.95 -24.36
CA ALA A 53 1.49 -3.72 -25.14
C ALA A 53 2.77 -4.03 -24.33
N GLY A 54 3.15 -3.17 -23.41
CA GLY A 54 4.33 -3.31 -22.55
C GLY A 54 4.03 -3.80 -21.14
N CYS A 55 2.96 -4.59 -20.93
CA CYS A 55 2.58 -5.08 -19.63
C CYS A 55 3.75 -5.81 -18.93
N PRO A 56 4.21 -5.34 -17.77
CA PRO A 56 5.32 -5.97 -17.06
C PRO A 56 4.98 -7.36 -16.51
N MET A 57 3.68 -7.67 -16.39
CA MET A 57 3.18 -8.95 -15.89
C MET A 57 2.88 -9.96 -17.00
N ARG A 58 3.25 -9.65 -18.24
CA ARG A 58 3.00 -10.48 -19.43
C ARG A 58 3.37 -11.95 -19.22
N ASP A 59 4.62 -12.20 -18.84
CA ASP A 59 5.15 -13.56 -18.70
C ASP A 59 4.49 -14.31 -17.52
N THR A 60 4.13 -13.57 -16.48
CA THR A 60 3.42 -14.12 -15.32
C THR A 60 2.00 -14.57 -15.69
N ILE A 61 1.25 -13.75 -16.43
CA ILE A 61 -0.11 -14.09 -16.87
C ILE A 61 -0.07 -15.28 -17.84
N GLU A 62 0.85 -15.27 -18.80
CA GLU A 62 1.03 -16.38 -19.73
C GLU A 62 1.37 -17.68 -19.02
N GLY A 63 2.35 -17.66 -18.12
CA GLY A 63 2.79 -18.81 -17.34
C GLY A 63 1.69 -19.39 -16.45
N ASN A 64 0.96 -18.53 -15.74
CA ASN A 64 -0.15 -18.96 -14.89
C ASN A 64 -1.29 -19.54 -15.71
N ALA A 65 -1.64 -18.93 -16.85
CA ALA A 65 -2.69 -19.44 -17.73
C ALA A 65 -2.30 -20.80 -18.30
N ARG A 66 -1.07 -20.97 -18.77
CA ARG A 66 -0.54 -22.25 -19.25
C ARG A 66 -0.61 -23.32 -18.17
N ALA A 67 -0.12 -23.03 -16.96
CA ALA A 67 -0.07 -23.96 -15.85
C ALA A 67 -1.47 -24.52 -15.48
N VAL A 68 -2.48 -23.64 -15.36
CA VAL A 68 -3.84 -24.11 -14.99
C VAL A 68 -4.51 -24.89 -16.11
N LEU A 69 -4.17 -24.64 -17.38
CA LEU A 69 -4.70 -25.38 -18.52
C LEU A 69 -4.05 -26.76 -18.67
N GLU A 70 -2.75 -26.88 -18.38
CA GLU A 70 -2.01 -28.15 -18.37
C GLU A 70 -2.48 -29.10 -17.24
N GLU A 71 -3.18 -28.61 -16.23
CA GLU A 71 -3.81 -29.43 -15.17
C GLU A 71 -5.12 -30.09 -15.59
N LEU A 72 -5.69 -29.72 -16.75
CA LEU A 72 -6.96 -30.32 -17.21
C LEU A 72 -6.77 -31.79 -17.64
N ASP A 73 -7.66 -32.66 -17.15
CA ASP A 73 -7.62 -34.07 -17.47
C ASP A 73 -7.83 -34.30 -18.97
N GLY A 74 -6.85 -34.94 -19.61
CA GLY A 74 -6.91 -35.30 -21.03
C GLY A 74 -6.48 -34.17 -21.97
N VAL A 75 -5.90 -33.07 -21.44
CA VAL A 75 -5.32 -32.01 -22.26
C VAL A 75 -4.06 -32.49 -23.00
N GLY A 76 -3.94 -32.09 -24.26
CA GLY A 76 -2.76 -32.33 -25.10
C GLY A 76 -1.81 -31.08 -25.06
N GLU A 77 -1.60 -30.50 -26.24
CA GLU A 77 -0.78 -29.29 -26.34
C GLU A 77 -1.54 -28.03 -25.92
N VAL A 78 -0.93 -27.20 -25.07
CA VAL A 78 -1.50 -25.92 -24.63
C VAL A 78 -0.74 -24.77 -25.29
N SER A 79 -1.48 -23.90 -25.98
CA SER A 79 -0.94 -22.66 -26.55
C SER A 79 -1.66 -21.43 -26.00
N VAL A 80 -0.91 -20.43 -25.58
CA VAL A 80 -1.43 -19.16 -25.07
C VAL A 80 -0.92 -18.04 -25.97
N ALA A 81 -1.83 -17.28 -26.58
CA ALA A 81 -1.51 -16.10 -27.39
C ALA A 81 -1.90 -14.84 -26.63
N LEU A 82 -1.00 -13.85 -26.57
CA LEU A 82 -1.24 -12.59 -25.89
C LEU A 82 -1.46 -11.48 -26.90
N HIS A 83 -2.55 -10.75 -26.73
CA HIS A 83 -2.95 -9.61 -27.54
C HIS A 83 -3.10 -8.36 -26.68
N THR A 84 -3.13 -7.19 -27.28
CA THR A 84 -3.34 -5.94 -26.53
C THR A 84 -4.77 -5.48 -26.67
N MET A 85 -5.40 -5.05 -25.60
CA MET A 85 -6.74 -4.45 -25.62
C MET A 85 -6.78 -3.20 -26.51
N SER A 86 -7.87 -3.03 -27.25
CA SER A 86 -8.21 -1.78 -27.91
C SER A 86 -8.56 -0.68 -26.89
N ASP A 87 -8.60 0.58 -27.35
CA ASP A 87 -8.99 1.72 -26.50
C ASP A 87 -10.42 1.54 -25.95
N GLU A 88 -11.32 0.97 -26.75
CA GLU A 88 -12.69 0.69 -26.32
C GLU A 88 -12.75 -0.39 -25.22
N GLN A 89 -11.99 -1.47 -25.37
CA GLN A 89 -11.89 -2.52 -24.34
C GLN A 89 -11.26 -2.00 -23.05
N ARG A 90 -10.23 -1.15 -23.13
CA ARG A 90 -9.63 -0.51 -21.95
C ARG A 90 -10.62 0.39 -21.21
N ARG A 91 -11.41 1.19 -21.95
CA ARG A 91 -12.48 2.01 -21.35
C ARG A 91 -13.55 1.16 -20.68
N ALA A 92 -13.97 0.08 -21.31
CA ALA A 92 -14.94 -0.85 -20.73
C ALA A 92 -14.41 -1.47 -19.43
N LEU A 93 -13.15 -1.90 -19.43
CA LEU A 93 -12.48 -2.43 -18.25
C LEU A 93 -12.39 -1.38 -17.13
N ALA A 94 -11.95 -0.15 -17.45
CA ALA A 94 -11.86 0.92 -16.48
C ALA A 94 -13.21 1.25 -15.85
N LEU A 95 -14.30 1.32 -16.64
CA LEU A 95 -15.65 1.49 -16.14
C LEU A 95 -16.10 0.32 -15.24
N LYS A 96 -15.78 -0.91 -15.62
CA LYS A 96 -16.09 -2.11 -14.82
C LYS A 96 -15.38 -2.10 -13.46
N LEU A 97 -14.16 -1.58 -13.41
CA LEU A 97 -13.35 -1.51 -12.19
C LEU A 97 -13.76 -0.33 -11.28
N ARG A 98 -14.08 0.82 -11.86
CA ARG A 98 -14.51 2.04 -11.12
C ARG A 98 -15.99 2.01 -10.72
N GLY A 99 -16.82 1.20 -11.37
CA GLY A 99 -18.27 1.28 -11.29
C GLY A 99 -18.82 2.48 -12.08
N GLU A 100 -20.14 2.74 -11.99
CA GLU A 100 -20.84 3.80 -12.74
C GLU A 100 -20.61 5.23 -12.19
N GLN A 101 -19.56 5.43 -11.39
CA GLN A 101 -19.29 6.74 -10.77
C GLN A 101 -18.73 7.72 -11.81
N THR A 102 -19.46 8.82 -12.03
CA THR A 102 -19.05 9.91 -12.90
C THR A 102 -18.33 11.00 -12.07
N GLY A 103 -17.01 11.14 -12.26
CA GLY A 103 -16.17 12.16 -11.64
C GLY A 103 -15.15 11.62 -10.65
N PRO A 104 -14.15 12.44 -10.24
CA PRO A 104 -13.12 12.03 -9.29
C PRO A 104 -13.72 11.89 -7.89
N VAL A 105 -14.00 10.67 -7.48
CA VAL A 105 -14.45 10.35 -6.12
C VAL A 105 -13.26 9.78 -5.37
N ILE A 106 -12.99 10.30 -4.19
CA ILE A 106 -11.99 9.76 -3.26
C ILE A 106 -12.69 8.72 -2.38
N PRO A 107 -12.48 7.40 -2.61
CA PRO A 107 -13.18 6.36 -1.84
C PRO A 107 -12.87 6.42 -0.35
N PHE A 108 -11.70 6.96 -0.02
CA PHE A 108 -11.19 7.07 1.35
C PHE A 108 -11.80 8.22 2.16
N ALA A 109 -12.48 9.17 1.49
CA ALA A 109 -13.21 10.26 2.14
C ALA A 109 -14.59 9.84 2.65
N ASP A 110 -15.08 8.66 2.24
CA ASP A 110 -16.36 8.13 2.71
C ASP A 110 -16.29 7.83 4.22
N PRO A 111 -17.20 8.37 5.04
CA PRO A 111 -17.27 8.06 6.46
C PRO A 111 -17.45 6.56 6.77
N ASP A 112 -18.07 5.82 5.85
CA ASP A 112 -18.31 4.38 5.99
C ASP A 112 -17.16 3.51 5.42
N THR A 113 -16.06 4.12 4.96
CA THR A 113 -14.91 3.38 4.45
C THR A 113 -14.40 2.38 5.50
N ARG A 114 -14.12 1.16 5.06
CA ARG A 114 -13.54 0.11 5.91
C ARG A 114 -12.01 0.20 5.97
N THR A 115 -11.42 0.94 5.05
CA THR A 115 -9.97 1.13 5.00
C THR A 115 -9.51 1.93 6.20
N ARG A 116 -8.55 1.44 6.96
CA ARG A 116 -7.84 2.25 7.96
C ARG A 116 -6.79 3.08 7.27
N ILE A 117 -6.74 4.35 7.60
CA ILE A 117 -5.85 5.29 6.94
C ILE A 117 -4.94 5.91 7.97
N TYR A 118 -3.62 5.72 7.78
CA TYR A 118 -2.60 6.26 8.65
C TYR A 118 -1.79 7.33 7.92
N ALA A 119 -1.90 8.57 8.36
CA ALA A 119 -1.05 9.66 7.92
C ALA A 119 0.22 9.67 8.77
N VAL A 120 1.33 9.17 8.20
CA VAL A 120 2.61 9.06 8.91
C VAL A 120 3.33 10.40 8.88
N ALA A 121 3.49 10.99 10.04
CA ALA A 121 4.07 12.32 10.22
C ALA A 121 5.30 12.31 11.14
N SER A 122 6.15 13.31 10.98
CA SER A 122 7.30 13.51 11.86
C SER A 122 7.58 15.00 12.07
N GLY A 123 8.06 15.36 13.25
CA GLY A 123 8.39 16.75 13.57
C GLY A 123 9.64 17.29 12.85
N LYS A 124 10.52 16.42 12.37
CA LYS A 124 11.76 16.74 11.63
C LYS A 124 12.09 15.67 10.59
N GLY A 125 12.92 16.04 9.62
CA GLY A 125 13.47 15.09 8.65
C GLY A 125 14.51 14.15 9.26
N GLY A 126 14.74 13.00 8.62
CA GLY A 126 15.80 12.05 9.00
C GLY A 126 15.49 11.18 10.22
N VAL A 127 14.23 11.10 10.69
CA VAL A 127 13.83 10.21 11.79
C VAL A 127 13.48 8.79 11.33
N GLY A 128 13.56 8.51 10.03
CA GLY A 128 13.21 7.22 9.45
C GLY A 128 11.70 7.02 9.21
N LYS A 129 10.95 8.11 9.04
CA LYS A 129 9.50 8.09 8.79
C LYS A 129 9.12 7.14 7.65
N SER A 130 9.69 7.33 6.45
CA SER A 130 9.40 6.52 5.26
C SER A 130 9.86 5.08 5.42
N SER A 131 10.99 4.82 6.12
CA SER A 131 11.41 3.45 6.47
C SER A 131 10.39 2.76 7.37
N MET A 132 9.81 3.48 8.35
CA MET A 132 8.73 2.94 9.19
C MET A 132 7.47 2.69 8.36
N THR A 133 7.07 3.64 7.51
CA THR A 133 5.91 3.51 6.60
C THR A 133 6.00 2.24 5.76
N VAL A 134 7.13 2.06 5.07
CA VAL A 134 7.36 0.91 4.18
C VAL A 134 7.37 -0.42 4.96
N ASN A 135 8.09 -0.47 6.08
CA ASN A 135 8.21 -1.71 6.85
C ASN A 135 6.90 -2.09 7.55
N LEU A 136 6.12 -1.13 8.07
CA LEU A 136 4.80 -1.39 8.63
C LEU A 136 3.81 -1.89 7.56
N ALA A 137 3.79 -1.24 6.40
CA ALA A 137 2.95 -1.65 5.28
C ALA A 137 3.28 -3.08 4.84
N THR A 138 4.56 -3.38 4.68
CA THR A 138 5.03 -4.71 4.28
C THR A 138 4.76 -5.76 5.35
N ALA A 139 4.91 -5.43 6.63
CA ALA A 139 4.59 -6.33 7.75
C ALA A 139 3.10 -6.69 7.78
N LEU A 140 2.21 -5.73 7.51
CA LEU A 140 0.76 -5.97 7.42
C LEU A 140 0.40 -6.78 6.17
N ALA A 141 1.01 -6.50 5.02
CA ALA A 141 0.81 -7.26 3.79
C ALA A 141 1.25 -8.73 3.97
N ALA A 142 2.38 -8.98 4.64
CA ALA A 142 2.85 -10.32 4.97
C ALA A 142 1.89 -11.10 5.90
N GLN A 143 0.99 -10.40 6.59
CA GLN A 143 -0.06 -10.98 7.42
C GLN A 143 -1.38 -11.20 6.65
N GLY A 144 -1.40 -10.97 5.33
CA GLY A 144 -2.53 -11.19 4.45
C GLY A 144 -3.51 -10.01 4.36
N LEU A 145 -3.13 -8.80 4.82
CA LEU A 145 -3.93 -7.60 4.59
C LEU A 145 -3.61 -6.99 3.22
N THR A 146 -4.60 -6.36 2.61
CA THR A 146 -4.41 -5.54 1.41
C THR A 146 -3.97 -4.15 1.82
N VAL A 147 -2.74 -3.76 1.40
CA VAL A 147 -2.11 -2.53 1.89
C VAL A 147 -1.68 -1.63 0.75
N GLY A 148 -1.92 -0.32 0.91
CA GLY A 148 -1.46 0.72 0.01
C GLY A 148 -0.54 1.74 0.70
N ILE A 149 0.34 2.39 -0.09
CA ILE A 149 1.14 3.54 0.33
C ILE A 149 0.97 4.67 -0.68
N VAL A 150 0.59 5.86 -0.20
CA VAL A 150 0.74 7.12 -0.93
C VAL A 150 1.95 7.85 -0.39
N ASP A 151 2.98 8.00 -1.21
CA ASP A 151 4.12 8.84 -0.88
C ASP A 151 3.78 10.31 -1.21
N ALA A 152 3.44 11.05 -0.17
CA ALA A 152 3.12 12.47 -0.23
C ALA A 152 4.34 13.37 0.07
N ASP A 153 5.52 12.81 0.34
CA ASP A 153 6.77 13.54 0.49
C ASP A 153 7.43 13.79 -0.89
N ILE A 154 6.91 14.77 -1.58
CA ILE A 154 7.32 15.09 -2.96
C ILE A 154 8.79 15.48 -3.08
N TYR A 155 9.37 16.05 -2.04
CA TYR A 155 10.77 16.46 -2.04
C TYR A 155 11.74 15.35 -1.64
N GLY A 156 11.24 14.37 -0.87
CA GLY A 156 12.01 13.26 -0.35
C GLY A 156 11.46 11.88 -0.75
N HIS A 157 10.81 11.77 -1.91
CA HIS A 157 10.13 10.59 -2.46
C HIS A 157 10.95 9.30 -2.35
N SER A 158 11.06 8.75 -1.16
CA SER A 158 11.92 7.60 -0.85
C SER A 158 11.21 6.24 -0.90
N VAL A 159 9.87 6.23 -0.96
CA VAL A 159 9.09 4.98 -0.94
C VAL A 159 9.46 4.02 -2.08
N PRO A 160 9.55 4.45 -3.36
CA PRO A 160 9.94 3.53 -4.44
C PRO A 160 11.29 2.87 -4.23
N GLY A 161 12.31 3.63 -3.80
CA GLY A 161 13.64 3.10 -3.50
C GLY A 161 13.63 2.10 -2.36
N LEU A 162 12.95 2.42 -1.25
CA LEU A 162 12.80 1.54 -0.10
C LEU A 162 12.00 0.25 -0.42
N MET A 163 11.19 0.27 -1.48
CA MET A 163 10.41 -0.85 -1.98
C MET A 163 11.10 -1.62 -3.12
N GLY A 164 12.29 -1.18 -3.58
CA GLY A 164 12.99 -1.80 -4.70
C GLY A 164 12.22 -1.71 -6.02
N SER A 165 11.55 -0.60 -6.26
CA SER A 165 10.68 -0.38 -7.41
C SER A 165 10.94 0.94 -8.14
N ASP A 166 12.15 1.51 -8.01
CA ASP A 166 12.51 2.77 -8.66
C ASP A 166 12.42 2.74 -10.18
N ASP A 167 12.62 1.58 -10.77
CA ASP A 167 12.54 1.32 -12.22
C ASP A 167 11.12 0.96 -12.69
N LYS A 168 10.17 0.83 -11.76
CA LYS A 168 8.79 0.44 -12.04
C LYS A 168 7.87 1.66 -11.93
N GLY A 169 7.59 2.27 -13.08
CA GLY A 169 6.56 3.31 -13.16
C GLY A 169 5.14 2.72 -13.10
N PRO A 170 4.14 3.52 -12.72
CA PRO A 170 2.75 3.13 -12.81
C PRO A 170 2.34 2.95 -14.28
N THR A 171 1.45 2.00 -14.54
CA THR A 171 0.81 1.85 -15.85
C THR A 171 -0.51 2.61 -15.87
N VAL A 172 -0.98 3.00 -17.06
CA VAL A 172 -2.24 3.74 -17.20
C VAL A 172 -3.17 2.96 -18.10
N VAL A 173 -4.36 2.66 -17.59
CA VAL A 173 -5.44 2.01 -18.31
C VAL A 173 -6.58 3.00 -18.45
N ASP A 174 -6.74 3.59 -19.64
CA ASP A 174 -7.57 4.76 -19.90
C ASP A 174 -7.12 5.94 -19.01
N GLU A 175 -7.97 6.43 -18.10
CA GLU A 175 -7.62 7.48 -17.14
C GLU A 175 -7.25 6.92 -15.74
N MET A 176 -7.22 5.61 -15.59
CA MET A 176 -6.95 4.94 -14.32
C MET A 176 -5.47 4.60 -14.20
N ILE A 177 -4.87 4.98 -13.08
CA ILE A 177 -3.48 4.72 -12.76
C ILE A 177 -3.37 3.39 -12.01
N MET A 178 -2.63 2.44 -12.58
CA MET A 178 -2.33 1.17 -11.92
C MET A 178 -1.04 1.33 -11.10
N PRO A 179 -1.11 1.26 -9.77
CA PRO A 179 0.06 1.44 -8.92
C PRO A 179 0.98 0.22 -9.00
N PRO A 180 2.30 0.38 -9.02
CA PRO A 180 3.21 -0.74 -8.88
C PRO A 180 2.96 -1.50 -7.58
N ILE A 181 3.23 -2.80 -7.62
CA ILE A 181 3.15 -3.67 -6.45
C ILE A 181 4.55 -4.19 -6.15
N ALA A 182 5.03 -3.97 -4.93
CA ALA A 182 6.25 -4.56 -4.43
C ALA A 182 5.99 -5.14 -3.03
N HIS A 183 6.53 -6.31 -2.76
CA HIS A 183 6.36 -7.02 -1.48
C HIS A 183 4.91 -7.12 -1.00
N GLY A 184 3.95 -7.26 -1.93
CA GLY A 184 2.52 -7.33 -1.64
C GLY A 184 1.84 -6.00 -1.32
N VAL A 185 2.54 -4.87 -1.46
CA VAL A 185 2.04 -3.52 -1.16
C VAL A 185 1.90 -2.71 -2.46
N ARG A 186 0.71 -2.13 -2.68
CA ARG A 186 0.48 -1.13 -3.73
C ARG A 186 1.07 0.20 -3.30
N HIS A 187 1.80 0.88 -4.17
CA HIS A 187 2.35 2.18 -3.80
C HIS A 187 2.38 3.14 -4.98
N ILE A 188 2.22 4.41 -4.67
CA ILE A 188 2.32 5.50 -5.64
C ILE A 188 3.14 6.64 -5.04
N SER A 189 4.03 7.19 -5.85
CA SER A 189 4.87 8.32 -5.48
C SER A 189 4.98 9.29 -6.65
N VAL A 190 5.10 10.57 -6.37
CA VAL A 190 5.39 11.59 -7.39
C VAL A 190 6.69 11.30 -8.14
N GLY A 191 7.68 10.73 -7.45
CA GLY A 191 8.95 10.33 -8.07
C GLY A 191 8.81 9.39 -9.25
N GLN A 192 7.75 8.59 -9.31
CA GLN A 192 7.50 7.65 -10.41
C GLN A 192 6.99 8.30 -11.71
N PHE A 193 6.59 9.57 -11.65
CA PHE A 193 6.12 10.34 -12.82
C PHE A 193 7.16 11.34 -13.33
N VAL A 194 8.32 11.39 -12.69
CA VAL A 194 9.40 12.34 -13.03
C VAL A 194 10.51 11.57 -13.75
N GLU A 195 10.75 11.91 -15.01
CA GLU A 195 11.88 11.35 -15.76
C GLU A 195 13.20 11.96 -15.24
N GLY A 196 14.05 11.13 -14.64
CA GLY A 196 15.37 11.51 -14.14
C GLY A 196 15.32 12.40 -12.89
N ASN A 197 16.47 12.98 -12.53
CA ASN A 197 16.62 13.90 -11.38
C ASN A 197 16.30 15.37 -11.73
N ALA A 198 15.35 15.63 -12.62
CA ALA A 198 14.99 17.00 -12.97
C ALA A 198 14.33 17.69 -11.75
N PRO A 199 14.85 18.85 -11.30
CA PRO A 199 14.23 19.57 -10.19
C PRO A 199 12.88 20.15 -10.65
N ILE A 200 11.79 19.55 -10.26
CA ILE A 200 10.45 20.10 -10.46
C ILE A 200 10.13 21.02 -9.29
N VAL A 201 9.85 22.28 -9.59
CA VAL A 201 9.38 23.24 -8.56
C VAL A 201 7.89 23.01 -8.34
N TRP A 202 7.55 22.21 -7.37
CA TRP A 202 6.18 21.98 -6.94
C TRP A 202 5.65 23.22 -6.19
N ARG A 203 4.54 23.78 -6.66
CA ARG A 203 3.79 24.81 -5.94
C ARG A 203 2.65 24.17 -5.16
N GLY A 204 2.27 24.75 -4.01
CA GLY A 204 1.22 24.19 -3.13
C GLY A 204 -0.04 23.66 -3.85
N PRO A 205 -0.68 24.41 -4.78
CA PRO A 205 -1.82 23.92 -5.52
C PRO A 205 -1.58 22.69 -6.41
N MET A 206 -0.36 22.56 -6.95
CA MET A 206 0.01 21.39 -7.76
C MET A 206 0.14 20.14 -6.89
N LEU A 207 0.67 20.32 -5.68
CA LEU A 207 0.84 19.30 -4.69
C LEU A 207 -0.51 18.73 -4.22
N THR A 208 -1.43 19.63 -3.84
CA THR A 208 -2.80 19.27 -3.48
C THR A 208 -3.48 18.46 -4.59
N ARG A 209 -3.32 18.91 -5.84
CA ARG A 209 -3.89 18.21 -7.00
C ARG A 209 -3.28 16.83 -7.21
N ALA A 210 -1.96 16.68 -7.06
CA ALA A 210 -1.30 15.38 -7.20
C ALA A 210 -1.79 14.39 -6.14
N ILE A 211 -1.87 14.79 -4.87
CA ILE A 211 -2.40 13.96 -3.79
C ILE A 211 -3.86 13.58 -4.06
N GLN A 212 -4.67 14.53 -4.51
CA GLN A 212 -6.06 14.27 -4.88
C GLN A 212 -6.16 13.25 -6.01
N GLN A 213 -5.32 13.35 -7.05
CA GLN A 213 -5.27 12.38 -8.14
C GLN A 213 -4.82 11.00 -7.64
N PHE A 214 -3.82 10.93 -6.77
CA PHE A 214 -3.39 9.66 -6.19
C PHE A 214 -4.48 8.96 -5.37
N LEU A 215 -5.34 9.73 -4.72
CA LEU A 215 -6.44 9.17 -3.95
C LEU A 215 -7.66 8.80 -4.82
N ALA A 216 -7.89 9.52 -5.94
CA ALA A 216 -9.07 9.36 -6.78
C ALA A 216 -8.84 8.51 -8.04
N ASP A 217 -7.68 8.69 -8.72
CA ASP A 217 -7.44 8.12 -10.05
C ASP A 217 -6.60 6.83 -10.02
N VAL A 218 -5.94 6.55 -8.88
CA VAL A 218 -5.20 5.29 -8.69
C VAL A 218 -6.17 4.17 -8.35
N TYR A 219 -5.98 3.02 -9.02
CA TYR A 219 -6.74 1.81 -8.71
C TYR A 219 -6.18 1.12 -7.46
N TRP A 220 -6.79 1.41 -6.33
CA TRP A 220 -6.40 0.82 -5.04
C TRP A 220 -7.02 -0.54 -4.77
N GLY A 221 -8.16 -0.87 -5.41
CA GLY A 221 -8.99 -2.02 -5.01
C GLY A 221 -9.56 -1.85 -3.61
N ASP A 222 -9.91 -2.97 -2.97
CA ASP A 222 -10.38 -2.97 -1.59
C ASP A 222 -9.17 -3.05 -0.65
N LEU A 223 -8.74 -1.91 -0.11
CA LEU A 223 -7.66 -1.86 0.88
C LEU A 223 -8.20 -2.09 2.30
N ASP A 224 -7.46 -2.88 3.08
CA ASP A 224 -7.61 -2.93 4.53
C ASP A 224 -6.92 -1.74 5.19
N VAL A 225 -5.73 -1.35 4.69
CA VAL A 225 -4.92 -0.26 5.25
C VAL A 225 -4.31 0.60 4.14
N LEU A 226 -4.37 1.92 4.32
CA LEU A 226 -3.66 2.90 3.48
C LEU A 226 -2.71 3.71 4.37
N PHE A 227 -1.43 3.70 4.05
CA PHE A 227 -0.46 4.61 4.64
C PHE A 227 -0.25 5.80 3.71
N MET A 228 -0.18 6.99 4.31
CA MET A 228 0.19 8.23 3.62
C MET A 228 1.49 8.74 4.23
N ASP A 229 2.59 8.65 3.50
CA ASP A 229 3.90 9.11 3.96
C ASP A 229 4.02 10.61 3.75
N LEU A 230 3.82 11.40 4.83
CA LEU A 230 3.79 12.87 4.75
C LEU A 230 5.22 13.46 4.69
N PRO A 231 5.42 14.65 4.11
CA PRO A 231 6.69 15.36 4.27
C PRO A 231 6.96 15.69 5.74
N PRO A 232 8.23 15.89 6.11
CA PRO A 232 8.57 16.26 7.47
C PRO A 232 8.04 17.66 7.82
N GLY A 233 7.61 17.82 9.06
CA GLY A 233 7.06 19.08 9.58
C GLY A 233 5.53 19.16 9.50
N THR A 234 5.02 20.38 9.66
CA THR A 234 3.59 20.68 9.84
C THR A 234 3.02 21.50 8.68
N GLY A 235 3.52 21.24 7.48
CA GLY A 235 3.20 22.05 6.29
C GLY A 235 1.82 21.79 5.69
N ASP A 236 1.53 22.51 4.60
CA ASP A 236 0.26 22.49 3.85
C ASP A 236 -0.18 21.09 3.42
N VAL A 237 0.76 20.15 3.29
CA VAL A 237 0.46 18.75 2.89
C VAL A 237 -0.36 18.03 3.94
N ALA A 238 -0.01 18.15 5.21
CA ALA A 238 -0.73 17.50 6.30
C ALA A 238 -2.17 18.03 6.37
N ILE A 239 -2.35 19.35 6.21
CA ILE A 239 -3.68 19.98 6.16
C ILE A 239 -4.46 19.51 4.93
N THR A 240 -3.80 19.44 3.77
CA THR A 240 -4.41 18.93 2.53
C THR A 240 -4.89 17.50 2.69
N VAL A 241 -4.05 16.63 3.23
CA VAL A 241 -4.41 15.22 3.48
C VAL A 241 -5.61 15.12 4.42
N ALA A 242 -5.62 15.90 5.51
CA ALA A 242 -6.74 15.92 6.44
C ALA A 242 -8.05 16.40 5.81
N GLN A 243 -7.98 17.36 4.89
CA GLN A 243 -9.17 17.83 4.14
C GLN A 243 -9.67 16.80 3.13
N LEU A 244 -8.76 16.08 2.45
CA LEU A 244 -9.10 15.06 1.46
C LEU A 244 -9.53 13.75 2.09
N VAL A 245 -8.99 13.41 3.27
CA VAL A 245 -9.22 12.15 3.98
C VAL A 245 -9.43 12.43 5.47
N PRO A 246 -10.60 12.95 5.88
CA PRO A 246 -10.85 13.35 7.27
C PRO A 246 -10.76 12.20 8.29
N ASN A 247 -10.94 10.97 7.81
CA ASN A 247 -10.87 9.77 8.67
C ASN A 247 -9.45 9.26 8.89
N ALA A 248 -8.43 9.89 8.32
CA ALA A 248 -7.04 9.50 8.53
C ALA A 248 -6.61 9.75 9.99
N GLU A 249 -5.92 8.77 10.57
CA GLU A 249 -5.35 8.88 11.90
C GLU A 249 -3.85 9.20 11.79
N LEU A 250 -3.37 10.16 12.59
CA LEU A 250 -1.96 10.53 12.59
C LEU A 250 -1.11 9.47 13.31
N LEU A 251 -0.08 8.97 12.64
CA LEU A 251 0.92 8.09 13.21
C LEU A 251 2.25 8.85 13.30
N ILE A 252 2.71 9.15 14.50
CA ILE A 252 3.84 10.03 14.72
C ILE A 252 5.13 9.23 14.85
N VAL A 253 6.11 9.51 13.99
CA VAL A 253 7.44 8.92 14.09
C VAL A 253 8.42 9.94 14.69
N THR A 254 9.10 9.55 15.75
CA THR A 254 10.10 10.37 16.46
C THR A 254 11.37 9.57 16.75
N THR A 255 12.33 10.20 17.43
CA THR A 255 13.57 9.59 17.92
C THR A 255 13.76 9.92 19.40
N PRO A 256 14.63 9.20 20.15
CA PRO A 256 14.85 9.43 21.59
C PRO A 256 15.41 10.82 21.95
N GLN A 257 15.79 11.64 20.98
CA GLN A 257 16.43 12.95 21.21
C GLN A 257 15.50 13.93 21.93
N ALA A 258 16.10 14.81 22.72
CA ALA A 258 15.44 15.78 23.60
C ALA A 258 14.52 16.85 22.93
N ALA A 259 14.37 16.85 21.61
CA ALA A 259 13.42 17.72 20.89
C ALA A 259 11.95 17.21 20.93
N ALA A 260 11.64 16.30 21.85
CA ALA A 260 10.32 15.67 21.99
C ALA A 260 9.19 16.70 22.13
N ALA A 261 9.40 17.78 22.88
CA ALA A 261 8.39 18.82 23.09
C ALA A 261 8.00 19.52 21.77
N GLU A 262 8.96 19.90 20.94
CA GLU A 262 8.67 20.56 19.65
C GLU A 262 7.93 19.62 18.68
N VAL A 263 8.30 18.34 18.68
CA VAL A 263 7.62 17.30 17.85
C VAL A 263 6.17 17.16 18.28
N ALA A 264 5.93 17.06 19.59
CA ALA A 264 4.59 16.94 20.14
C ALA A 264 3.74 18.19 19.86
N GLU A 265 4.31 19.40 20.06
CA GLU A 265 3.59 20.64 19.79
C GLU A 265 3.18 20.77 18.32
N ARG A 266 4.08 20.43 17.39
CA ARG A 266 3.78 20.45 15.96
C ARG A 266 2.69 19.42 15.60
N ALA A 267 2.85 18.17 16.01
CA ALA A 267 1.89 17.12 15.72
C ALA A 267 0.52 17.38 16.39
N GLY A 268 0.52 17.86 17.64
CA GLY A 268 -0.70 18.24 18.35
C GLY A 268 -1.42 19.42 17.68
N THR A 269 -0.68 20.40 17.18
CA THR A 269 -1.25 21.53 16.41
C THR A 269 -1.95 21.04 15.13
N ILE A 270 -1.33 20.13 14.38
CA ILE A 270 -1.96 19.54 13.20
C ILE A 270 -3.25 18.83 13.61
N ALA A 271 -3.17 17.93 14.59
CA ALA A 271 -4.31 17.14 15.05
C ALA A 271 -5.49 18.04 15.44
N GLN A 272 -5.25 19.11 16.18
CA GLN A 272 -6.27 20.07 16.59
C GLN A 272 -6.84 20.87 15.40
N GLN A 273 -5.98 21.35 14.49
CA GLN A 273 -6.42 22.12 13.32
C GLN A 273 -7.24 21.30 12.32
N THR A 274 -7.00 20.01 12.28
CA THR A 274 -7.59 19.10 11.30
C THR A 274 -8.65 18.18 11.91
N ASP A 275 -8.87 18.24 13.21
CA ASP A 275 -9.76 17.34 13.97
C ASP A 275 -9.43 15.84 13.77
N GLN A 276 -8.16 15.54 13.52
CA GLN A 276 -7.69 14.18 13.30
C GLN A 276 -7.28 13.52 14.63
N LYS A 277 -7.58 12.24 14.74
CA LYS A 277 -7.11 11.41 15.86
C LYS A 277 -5.63 11.06 15.68
N ILE A 278 -4.93 10.89 16.79
CA ILE A 278 -3.57 10.37 16.81
C ILE A 278 -3.65 8.87 17.14
N ALA A 279 -3.21 8.04 16.18
CA ALA A 279 -3.17 6.58 16.36
C ALA A 279 -2.12 6.17 17.41
N GLY A 280 -1.04 6.92 17.50
CA GLY A 280 0.04 6.71 18.48
C GLY A 280 1.38 7.24 18.02
N VAL A 281 2.39 6.97 18.82
CA VAL A 281 3.78 7.39 18.61
C VAL A 281 4.66 6.15 18.39
N ILE A 282 5.60 6.24 17.47
CA ILE A 282 6.66 5.26 17.24
C ILE A 282 7.99 5.95 17.50
N GLU A 283 8.78 5.43 18.43
CA GLU A 283 10.14 5.88 18.65
C GLU A 283 11.10 5.05 17.78
N ASN A 284 11.72 5.65 16.79
CA ASN A 284 12.74 5.01 15.97
C ASN A 284 14.14 5.37 16.46
N MET A 285 15.14 4.55 16.10
CA MET A 285 16.54 4.74 16.51
C MET A 285 16.72 4.74 18.04
N SER A 286 16.00 3.88 18.74
CA SER A 286 16.18 3.64 20.17
C SER A 286 17.51 2.90 20.43
N GLY A 287 17.75 2.42 21.63
CA GLY A 287 19.03 1.81 22.00
C GLY A 287 19.49 0.72 21.05
N MET A 288 20.76 0.77 20.67
CA MET A 288 21.43 -0.27 19.85
C MET A 288 21.94 -1.38 20.73
N THR A 289 21.53 -2.61 20.44
CA THR A 289 22.05 -3.80 21.15
C THR A 289 23.41 -4.19 20.57
N MET A 290 24.43 -4.20 21.43
CA MET A 290 25.80 -4.58 21.09
C MET A 290 25.95 -6.12 21.12
N PRO A 291 27.00 -6.70 20.48
CA PRO A 291 27.23 -8.15 20.47
C PRO A 291 27.40 -8.79 21.87
N ASP A 292 27.82 -8.01 22.86
CA ASP A 292 27.95 -8.44 24.25
C ASP A 292 26.64 -8.36 25.05
N GLY A 293 25.54 -7.95 24.40
CA GLY A 293 24.21 -7.78 24.99
C GLY A 293 23.99 -6.44 25.71
N THR A 294 24.98 -5.54 25.74
CA THR A 294 24.80 -4.19 26.27
C THR A 294 23.98 -3.33 25.31
N VAL A 295 23.21 -2.37 25.85
CA VAL A 295 22.42 -1.44 25.03
C VAL A 295 23.12 -0.08 25.06
N MET A 296 23.41 0.45 23.88
CA MET A 296 24.02 1.77 23.70
C MET A 296 22.95 2.76 23.21
N ASN A 297 22.68 3.79 24.00
CA ASN A 297 21.67 4.82 23.70
C ASN A 297 22.31 6.01 22.97
N ILE A 298 22.64 5.83 21.69
CA ILE A 298 23.37 6.83 20.85
C ILE A 298 22.57 8.12 20.74
N PHE A 299 21.26 8.05 20.66
CA PHE A 299 20.36 9.21 20.50
C PHE A 299 19.60 9.59 21.78
N GLY A 300 19.96 9.02 22.95
CA GLY A 300 19.26 9.23 24.21
C GLY A 300 18.17 8.19 24.49
N GLU A 301 17.28 8.50 25.40
CA GLU A 301 16.23 7.60 25.89
C GLU A 301 14.92 8.35 26.14
N GLY A 302 13.77 7.65 25.95
CA GLY A 302 12.46 8.09 26.44
C GLY A 302 11.82 9.26 25.66
N GLY A 303 12.38 9.65 24.51
CA GLY A 303 11.79 10.73 23.71
C GLY A 303 10.40 10.38 23.18
N GLY A 304 10.15 9.13 22.82
CA GLY A 304 8.85 8.64 22.36
C GLY A 304 7.78 8.72 23.44
N GLU A 305 8.09 8.32 24.67
CA GLU A 305 7.16 8.43 25.81
C GLU A 305 6.82 9.89 26.11
N GLN A 306 7.85 10.78 26.14
CA GLN A 306 7.63 12.20 26.35
C GLN A 306 6.74 12.83 25.26
N VAL A 307 6.90 12.42 23.99
CA VAL A 307 6.03 12.86 22.90
C VAL A 307 4.60 12.38 23.13
N ALA A 308 4.40 11.11 23.47
CA ALA A 308 3.09 10.53 23.71
C ALA A 308 2.36 11.21 24.88
N GLU A 309 3.03 11.37 26.01
CA GLU A 309 2.49 12.08 27.19
C GLU A 309 2.11 13.53 26.86
N ARG A 310 2.99 14.24 26.14
CA ARG A 310 2.74 15.64 25.76
C ARG A 310 1.56 15.75 24.78
N LEU A 311 1.44 14.83 23.82
CA LEU A 311 0.30 14.78 22.90
C LEU A 311 -1.01 14.48 23.63
N THR A 312 -1.00 13.56 24.60
CA THR A 312 -2.16 13.30 25.46
C THR A 312 -2.63 14.57 26.16
N GLN A 313 -1.70 15.37 26.70
CA GLN A 313 -2.03 16.64 27.35
C GLN A 313 -2.57 17.70 26.37
N LEU A 314 -2.04 17.75 25.13
CA LEU A 314 -2.40 18.75 24.13
C LEU A 314 -3.72 18.46 23.43
N THR A 315 -4.05 17.18 23.21
CA THR A 315 -5.20 16.78 22.39
C THR A 315 -6.39 16.26 23.20
N ASP A 316 -6.26 16.20 24.53
CA ASP A 316 -7.26 15.62 25.43
C ASP A 316 -7.69 14.19 25.04
N SER A 317 -6.75 13.46 24.40
CA SER A 317 -6.93 12.09 23.89
C SER A 317 -5.82 11.21 24.43
N ASP A 318 -6.10 9.96 24.75
CA ASP A 318 -5.08 9.00 25.18
C ASP A 318 -4.19 8.60 23.98
N VAL A 319 -2.93 9.09 23.96
CA VAL A 319 -1.96 8.81 22.92
C VAL A 319 -0.87 7.89 23.47
N ALA A 320 -0.82 6.66 22.94
CA ALA A 320 0.13 5.65 23.38
C ALA A 320 1.45 5.71 22.60
N LEU A 321 2.56 5.35 23.25
CA LEU A 321 3.77 4.88 22.58
C LEU A 321 3.52 3.45 22.10
N LEU A 322 3.42 3.25 20.78
CA LEU A 322 3.15 1.95 20.17
C LEU A 322 4.38 1.02 20.20
N GLY A 323 5.57 1.59 20.22
CA GLY A 323 6.81 0.85 20.35
C GLY A 323 8.05 1.67 20.08
N SER A 324 9.17 1.13 20.53
CA SER A 324 10.52 1.67 20.32
C SER A 324 11.30 0.72 19.41
N ILE A 325 11.70 1.23 18.25
CA ILE A 325 12.44 0.46 17.24
C ILE A 325 13.93 0.68 17.49
N PRO A 326 14.70 -0.37 17.77
CA PRO A 326 16.11 -0.23 18.06
C PRO A 326 16.88 0.29 16.83
N LEU A 327 17.96 1.01 17.08
CA LEU A 327 18.91 1.36 16.04
C LEU A 327 19.58 0.08 15.54
N ASP A 328 19.25 -0.32 14.32
CA ASP A 328 19.70 -1.56 13.70
C ASP A 328 20.31 -1.26 12.32
N PRO A 329 21.60 -1.55 12.11
CA PRO A 329 22.26 -1.35 10.82
C PRO A 329 21.57 -2.10 9.68
N THR A 330 20.98 -3.26 9.95
CA THR A 330 20.29 -4.05 8.92
C THR A 330 19.07 -3.34 8.36
N LEU A 331 18.35 -2.56 9.19
CA LEU A 331 17.23 -1.73 8.71
C LEU A 331 17.66 -0.73 7.64
N ARG A 332 18.85 -0.12 7.80
CA ARG A 332 19.41 0.81 6.79
C ARG A 332 19.89 0.05 5.55
N GLU A 333 20.69 -1.01 5.73
CA GLU A 333 21.28 -1.78 4.63
C GLU A 333 20.20 -2.35 3.70
N HIS A 334 19.16 -2.92 4.27
CA HIS A 334 18.03 -3.45 3.51
C HIS A 334 17.14 -2.37 2.90
N GLY A 335 17.01 -1.21 3.57
CA GLY A 335 16.38 -0.03 2.98
C GLY A 335 17.10 0.48 1.73
N ASP A 336 18.44 0.52 1.76
CA ASP A 336 19.27 0.94 0.62
C ASP A 336 19.19 -0.06 -0.57
N THR A 337 18.88 -1.33 -0.30
CA THR A 337 18.71 -2.37 -1.34
C THR A 337 17.26 -2.57 -1.79
N GLY A 338 16.32 -1.79 -1.25
CA GLY A 338 14.90 -1.86 -1.61
C GLY A 338 14.19 -3.13 -1.13
N THR A 339 14.70 -3.76 -0.08
CA THR A 339 14.07 -4.94 0.53
C THR A 339 13.77 -4.65 2.00
N PRO A 340 12.51 -4.43 2.39
CA PRO A 340 12.15 -4.11 3.77
C PRO A 340 12.65 -5.16 4.78
N VAL A 341 13.22 -4.70 5.90
CA VAL A 341 13.87 -5.58 6.90
C VAL A 341 12.91 -6.61 7.50
N VAL A 342 11.63 -6.29 7.57
CA VAL A 342 10.60 -7.21 8.07
C VAL A 342 10.45 -8.47 7.23
N ILE A 343 10.94 -8.46 5.98
CA ILE A 343 10.97 -9.61 5.06
C ILE A 343 12.37 -10.20 4.99
N SER A 344 13.40 -9.35 4.76
CA SER A 344 14.77 -9.82 4.53
C SER A 344 15.41 -10.42 5.79
N GLU A 345 15.18 -9.79 6.96
CA GLU A 345 15.74 -10.20 8.24
C GLU A 345 14.65 -10.24 9.33
N PRO A 346 13.66 -11.16 9.20
CA PRO A 346 12.47 -11.18 10.06
C PRO A 346 12.81 -11.43 11.55
N ASP A 347 13.97 -11.96 11.84
CA ASP A 347 14.41 -12.23 13.20
C ASP A 347 15.25 -11.11 13.81
N SER A 348 15.59 -10.07 13.04
CA SER A 348 16.33 -8.91 13.55
C SER A 348 15.55 -8.19 14.66
N PRO A 349 16.22 -7.50 15.58
CA PRO A 349 15.56 -6.73 16.64
C PRO A 349 14.60 -5.67 16.08
N ALA A 350 14.99 -4.96 15.02
CA ALA A 350 14.15 -3.96 14.38
C ALA A 350 12.91 -4.58 13.74
N ALA A 351 13.05 -5.67 12.99
CA ALA A 351 11.92 -6.35 12.35
C ALA A 351 10.90 -6.86 13.37
N LYS A 352 11.35 -7.42 14.50
CA LYS A 352 10.47 -7.87 15.59
C LYS A 352 9.70 -6.71 16.22
N ALA A 353 10.38 -5.59 16.49
CA ALA A 353 9.76 -4.41 17.06
C ALA A 353 8.74 -3.79 16.10
N ILE A 354 9.07 -3.67 14.80
CA ILE A 354 8.15 -3.14 13.78
C ILE A 354 6.90 -4.03 13.65
N ARG A 355 7.06 -5.37 13.64
CA ARG A 355 5.91 -6.28 13.60
C ARG A 355 5.01 -6.16 14.82
N ALA A 356 5.58 -5.96 16.01
CA ALA A 356 4.81 -5.73 17.22
C ALA A 356 3.99 -4.43 17.14
N VAL A 357 4.51 -3.38 16.51
CA VAL A 357 3.75 -2.16 16.21
C VAL A 357 2.67 -2.44 15.16
N ALA A 358 2.99 -3.13 14.08
CA ALA A 358 2.04 -3.48 13.03
C ALA A 358 0.85 -4.29 13.57
N ASP A 359 1.07 -5.20 14.52
CA ASP A 359 0.02 -5.97 15.16
C ASP A 359 -0.99 -5.09 15.93
N GLN A 360 -0.56 -3.97 16.49
CA GLN A 360 -1.44 -2.99 17.16
C GLN A 360 -2.26 -2.18 16.14
N LEU A 361 -1.71 -1.95 14.94
CA LEU A 361 -2.38 -1.22 13.85
C LEU A 361 -3.38 -2.09 13.08
N LYS A 362 -3.31 -3.40 13.21
CA LYS A 362 -4.07 -4.40 12.45
C LYS A 362 -5.58 -4.40 12.70
N VAL A 363 -6.08 -3.75 13.76
CA VAL A 363 -7.49 -3.83 14.15
C VAL A 363 -8.38 -3.26 13.05
N ARG A 364 -9.06 -4.16 12.32
CA ARG A 364 -10.04 -3.81 11.27
C ARG A 364 -11.23 -3.12 11.92
N ARG A 365 -11.70 -1.99 11.37
CA ARG A 365 -12.98 -1.41 11.77
C ARG A 365 -14.08 -2.43 11.46
N GLU A 366 -14.71 -2.99 12.48
CA GLU A 366 -15.87 -3.84 12.27
C GLU A 366 -17.02 -3.01 11.68
N SER A 367 -17.50 -3.41 10.50
CA SER A 367 -18.71 -2.81 9.94
C SER A 367 -19.88 -3.09 10.88
N LEU A 368 -20.61 -2.04 11.24
CA LEU A 368 -21.88 -2.16 11.95
C LEU A 368 -23.03 -2.51 10.99
N ALA A 369 -22.80 -2.56 9.68
CA ALA A 369 -23.80 -2.97 8.70
C ALA A 369 -24.26 -4.41 8.99
N GLY A 370 -25.54 -4.57 9.25
CA GLY A 370 -26.15 -5.88 9.60
C GLY A 370 -26.12 -6.23 11.10
N LYS A 371 -25.50 -5.43 11.98
CA LYS A 371 -25.65 -5.57 13.43
C LYS A 371 -26.94 -4.88 13.86
N SER A 372 -27.88 -5.65 14.40
CA SER A 372 -29.11 -5.10 15.00
C SER A 372 -28.73 -4.20 16.18
N LEU A 373 -28.89 -2.89 16.02
CA LEU A 373 -28.81 -1.95 17.12
C LEU A 373 -30.04 -2.18 18.00
N ASN A 374 -29.85 -2.80 19.16
CA ASN A 374 -30.90 -2.93 20.16
C ASN A 374 -30.82 -1.70 21.09
N PRO A 375 -31.53 -0.58 20.77
CA PRO A 375 -31.52 0.60 21.61
C PRO A 375 -32.23 0.25 22.92
N ARG A 376 -31.47 0.12 24.00
CA ARG A 376 -32.09 0.14 25.34
C ARG A 376 -32.61 1.56 25.57
N VAL A 377 -33.89 1.77 25.28
CA VAL A 377 -34.61 2.95 25.78
C VAL A 377 -34.65 2.86 27.27
N LYS A 378 -34.01 3.80 27.97
CA LYS A 378 -34.16 4.03 29.39
C LYS A 378 -35.39 4.88 29.62
#